data_e9ff7b9661a2df86985f4710f49e8004
#
_entry.id   e9ff7b9661a2df86985f4710f49e8004
#
_cell.length_a   1.000
_cell.length_b   1.000
_cell.length_c   1.000
_cell.angle_alpha   90.00
_cell.angle_beta   90.00
_cell.angle_gamma   90.00
#
_symmetry.space_group_name_H-M   'P 1'
#
loop_
_entity.id
_entity.type
_entity.pdbx_description
1 polymer ?
#
loop_
_entity_poly.entity_id
_entity_poly.type
_entity_poly.pdbx_seq_one_letter_code
_entity_poly.pdbx_strand_id
1 'polypeptide(L)'
;MCIRDRLNSHGTPTAAFVTDGGWQNPAERCAADIARAVGPSGLSAFDADAMATRLLGDSIYVNPMILGYAWQKGWVPLSRAALMRAIELNNVQVDNNKAAFEWGRQAAHDFARVEKLLTNADAKVIEFKKRDTLESLIARRVEFLTGYQNAAYAETYRDFVAQVQQQEARLGKTSLSEAVARYLFKLMAYKDEYEVARLHSDPAFLQRIEDMFEGDYKINYHLAPPLTAKRNEKGELVKQKFGPSMLRNFRLLARLKGLRGGALDIFGKTEERRTERALIQQYRASIEEILRTLSVDNHATALEIARIPDQIKGYGHIKERNLKAAQARWDELLARYRTPARQVA
;
A
#
# COMPACT_ATOMS: atom_id res chain seq x y z
N MET A 1 26.49 33.28 20.31
CA MET A 1 25.74 33.06 19.05
C MET A 1 24.37 32.52 19.41
N CYS A 2 23.29 33.28 19.18
CA CYS A 2 21.95 32.78 19.48
C CYS A 2 21.55 31.79 18.36
N ILE A 3 21.56 30.51 18.66
CA ILE A 3 21.07 29.48 17.74
C ILE A 3 19.52 29.52 17.83
N ARG A 4 18.85 29.62 16.70
CA ARG A 4 17.40 29.56 16.56
C ARG A 4 17.06 28.47 15.57
N ASP A 5 16.08 27.67 15.89
CA ASP A 5 15.71 26.53 15.05
C ASP A 5 14.20 26.48 14.79
N ARG A 6 13.88 25.91 13.63
CA ARG A 6 12.50 25.67 13.20
C ARG A 6 12.29 24.18 12.96
N LEU A 7 11.40 23.59 13.74
CA LEU A 7 11.11 22.17 13.67
C LEU A 7 9.74 21.94 13.01
N ASN A 8 9.74 21.08 11.99
CA ASN A 8 8.50 20.42 11.57
C ASN A 8 8.15 19.34 12.61
N SER A 9 7.05 19.53 13.32
CA SER A 9 6.63 18.61 14.39
C SER A 9 5.91 17.36 13.86
N HIS A 10 5.73 17.24 12.54
CA HIS A 10 5.11 16.06 11.95
C HIS A 10 5.96 14.81 12.16
N GLY A 11 5.38 13.80 12.80
CA GLY A 11 6.04 12.53 13.08
C GLY A 11 5.79 11.50 11.97
N THR A 12 6.70 11.39 11.01
CA THR A 12 6.62 10.37 9.95
C THR A 12 7.29 9.07 10.39
N PRO A 13 6.62 7.90 10.27
CA PRO A 13 7.25 6.61 10.52
C PRO A 13 8.43 6.37 9.58
N THR A 14 9.55 5.90 10.12
CA THR A 14 10.71 5.47 9.32
C THR A 14 10.52 4.07 8.77
N ALA A 15 11.41 3.62 7.86
CA ALA A 15 11.40 2.26 7.35
C ALA A 15 11.49 1.19 8.45
N ALA A 16 12.08 1.50 9.60
CA ALA A 16 12.15 0.62 10.75
C ALA A 16 10.77 0.24 11.31
N PHE A 17 9.76 1.11 11.19
CA PHE A 17 8.38 0.80 11.57
C PHE A 17 7.81 -0.46 10.88
N VAL A 18 8.25 -0.75 9.67
CA VAL A 18 7.79 -1.91 8.89
C VAL A 18 8.51 -3.20 9.32
N THR A 19 9.73 -3.09 9.81
CA THR A 19 10.62 -4.23 10.09
C THR A 19 10.74 -4.57 11.57
N ASP A 20 10.48 -3.61 12.45
CA ASP A 20 10.58 -3.76 13.91
C ASP A 20 9.20 -3.57 14.56
N GLY A 21 8.66 -4.66 15.12
CA GLY A 21 7.36 -4.64 15.82
C GLY A 21 7.36 -3.87 17.16
N GLY A 22 8.54 -3.57 17.69
CA GLY A 22 8.74 -2.77 18.91
C GLY A 22 9.09 -1.30 18.62
N TRP A 23 9.12 -0.91 17.36
CA TRP A 23 9.50 0.45 16.96
C TRP A 23 8.59 1.52 17.58
N GLN A 24 9.21 2.53 18.17
CA GLN A 24 8.52 3.72 18.69
C GLN A 24 9.01 4.94 17.91
N ASN A 25 8.08 5.86 17.61
CA ASN A 25 8.42 7.09 16.91
C ASN A 25 9.33 7.98 17.80
N PRO A 26 10.56 8.29 17.40
CA PRO A 26 11.47 9.08 18.21
C PRO A 26 11.20 10.59 18.15
N ALA A 27 10.14 11.05 17.49
CA ALA A 27 9.88 12.47 17.21
C ALA A 27 9.88 13.33 18.48
N GLU A 28 9.22 12.91 19.54
CA GLU A 28 9.18 13.67 20.82
C GLU A 28 10.56 13.77 21.46
N ARG A 29 11.32 12.68 21.46
CA ARG A 29 12.68 12.67 22.00
C ARG A 29 13.60 13.59 21.17
N CYS A 30 13.54 13.52 19.85
CA CYS A 30 14.29 14.39 18.95
C CYS A 30 13.94 15.86 19.17
N ALA A 31 12.67 16.20 19.31
CA ALA A 31 12.22 17.55 19.60
C ALA A 31 12.75 18.07 20.95
N ALA A 32 12.74 17.23 21.99
CA ALA A 32 13.29 17.56 23.31
C ALA A 32 14.82 17.77 23.25
N ASP A 33 15.55 16.95 22.51
CA ASP A 33 17.00 17.08 22.34
C ASP A 33 17.37 18.39 21.61
N ILE A 34 16.63 18.74 20.56
CA ILE A 34 16.79 20.02 19.85
C ILE A 34 16.48 21.19 20.79
N ALA A 35 15.35 21.13 21.51
CA ALA A 35 14.98 22.18 22.47
C ALA A 35 16.04 22.40 23.54
N ARG A 36 16.68 21.33 24.02
CA ARG A 36 17.78 21.40 24.99
C ARG A 36 19.01 22.04 24.39
N ALA A 37 19.32 21.79 23.10
CA ALA A 37 20.50 22.33 22.43
C ALA A 37 20.36 23.83 22.13
N VAL A 38 19.16 24.29 21.70
CA VAL A 38 18.93 25.68 21.26
C VAL A 38 18.32 26.57 22.36
N GLY A 39 17.87 25.97 23.44
CA GLY A 39 17.10 26.64 24.51
C GLY A 39 15.60 26.79 24.17
N PRO A 40 14.73 26.90 25.19
CA PRO A 40 13.26 26.87 24.98
C PRO A 40 12.75 28.07 24.18
N SER A 41 13.41 29.20 24.21
CA SER A 41 13.08 30.40 23.41
C SER A 41 13.65 30.36 22.00
N GLY A 42 14.57 29.42 21.71
CA GLY A 42 15.23 29.28 20.41
C GLY A 42 14.50 28.36 19.45
N LEU A 43 13.59 27.49 19.95
CA LEU A 43 12.85 26.51 19.13
C LEU A 43 11.45 27.03 18.83
N SER A 44 11.03 26.88 17.58
CA SER A 44 9.65 27.09 17.16
C SER A 44 9.21 25.91 16.31
N ALA A 45 8.19 25.17 16.77
CA ALA A 45 7.70 23.95 16.14
C ALA A 45 6.24 24.10 15.68
N PHE A 46 5.89 23.53 14.52
CA PHE A 46 4.52 23.35 14.06
C PHE A 46 4.44 22.19 13.05
N ASP A 47 3.24 21.64 12.87
CA ASP A 47 3.01 20.60 11.86
C ASP A 47 2.92 21.24 10.46
N ALA A 48 4.08 21.33 9.80
CA ALA A 48 4.20 21.93 8.47
C ALA A 48 3.63 21.01 7.37
N ASP A 49 3.62 19.68 7.57
CA ASP A 49 3.02 18.71 6.65
C ASP A 49 1.51 18.87 6.60
N ALA A 50 0.86 18.92 7.76
CA ALA A 50 -0.58 19.16 7.82
C ALA A 50 -0.94 20.53 7.20
N MET A 51 -0.14 21.55 7.47
CA MET A 51 -0.35 22.90 6.91
C MET A 51 -0.18 22.91 5.39
N ALA A 52 0.90 22.35 4.85
CA ALA A 52 1.16 22.29 3.41
C ALA A 52 0.07 21.48 2.68
N THR A 53 -0.28 20.32 3.21
CA THR A 53 -1.31 19.45 2.64
C THR A 53 -2.68 20.13 2.58
N ARG A 54 -3.08 20.85 3.64
CA ARG A 54 -4.38 21.51 3.69
C ARG A 54 -4.47 22.78 2.83
N LEU A 55 -3.39 23.56 2.76
CA LEU A 55 -3.38 24.84 2.04
C LEU A 55 -3.01 24.70 0.57
N LEU A 56 -2.22 23.67 0.21
CA LEU A 56 -1.63 23.51 -1.13
C LEU A 56 -1.87 22.13 -1.75
N GLY A 57 -2.50 21.23 -1.00
CA GLY A 57 -2.88 19.90 -1.49
C GLY A 57 -1.78 18.82 -1.38
N ASP A 58 -0.53 19.16 -1.01
CA ASP A 58 0.57 18.20 -0.94
C ASP A 58 1.63 18.62 0.10
N SER A 59 2.16 17.65 0.83
CA SER A 59 3.24 17.83 1.80
C SER A 59 4.62 18.14 1.16
N ILE A 60 4.76 17.95 -0.15
CA ILE A 60 6.01 18.28 -0.88
C ILE A 60 6.41 19.76 -0.71
N TYR A 61 5.45 20.62 -0.39
CA TYR A 61 5.65 22.07 -0.22
C TYR A 61 6.11 22.47 1.19
N VAL A 62 6.39 21.52 2.09
CA VAL A 62 6.84 21.78 3.47
C VAL A 62 8.13 22.61 3.52
N ASN A 63 9.12 22.25 2.70
CA ASN A 63 10.42 22.92 2.72
C ASN A 63 10.34 24.42 2.36
N PRO A 64 9.73 24.84 1.25
CA PRO A 64 9.55 26.25 0.94
C PRO A 64 8.67 26.98 1.97
N MET A 65 7.69 26.29 2.59
CA MET A 65 6.87 26.87 3.66
C MET A 65 7.69 27.17 4.91
N ILE A 66 8.51 26.23 5.38
CA ILE A 66 9.40 26.44 6.53
C ILE A 66 10.42 27.52 6.23
N LEU A 67 10.95 27.56 5.00
CA LEU A 67 11.87 28.61 4.56
C LEU A 67 11.20 30.00 4.63
N GLY A 68 9.96 30.13 4.18
CA GLY A 68 9.19 31.37 4.25
C GLY A 68 8.96 31.82 5.69
N TYR A 69 8.66 30.89 6.59
CA TYR A 69 8.54 31.19 8.02
C TYR A 69 9.86 31.69 8.60
N ALA A 70 10.97 30.99 8.38
CA ALA A 70 12.29 31.36 8.89
C ALA A 70 12.76 32.71 8.32
N TRP A 71 12.46 32.97 7.06
CA TRP A 71 12.77 34.26 6.43
C TRP A 71 11.99 35.40 7.07
N GLN A 72 10.71 35.24 7.32
CA GLN A 72 9.88 36.27 7.96
C GLN A 72 10.34 36.58 9.40
N LYS A 73 10.91 35.58 10.10
CA LYS A 73 11.52 35.80 11.43
C LYS A 73 12.91 36.46 11.36
N GLY A 74 13.40 36.77 10.17
CA GLY A 74 14.73 37.41 9.97
C GLY A 74 15.92 36.45 10.17
N TRP A 75 15.69 35.15 10.06
CA TRP A 75 16.76 34.15 10.27
C TRP A 75 17.52 33.80 9.00
N VAL A 76 17.00 34.17 7.85
CA VAL A 76 17.61 33.93 6.54
C VAL A 76 18.09 35.28 5.97
N PRO A 77 19.42 35.55 5.85
CA PRO A 77 19.97 36.81 5.44
C PRO A 77 19.99 36.97 3.90
N LEU A 78 18.88 36.69 3.24
CA LEU A 78 18.70 36.84 1.79
C LEU A 78 17.49 37.72 1.51
N SER A 79 17.54 38.47 0.39
CA SER A 79 16.37 39.22 -0.03
C SER A 79 15.24 38.33 -0.53
N ARG A 80 13.99 38.76 -0.35
CA ARG A 80 12.81 38.04 -0.91
C ARG A 80 12.96 37.87 -2.42
N ALA A 81 13.43 38.88 -3.13
CA ALA A 81 13.63 38.83 -4.58
C ALA A 81 14.61 37.70 -4.98
N ALA A 82 15.70 37.53 -4.24
CA ALA A 82 16.67 36.48 -4.49
C ALA A 82 16.07 35.08 -4.29
N LEU A 83 15.28 34.89 -3.22
CA LEU A 83 14.61 33.63 -2.96
C LEU A 83 13.53 33.29 -4.01
N MET A 84 12.71 34.26 -4.40
CA MET A 84 11.73 34.09 -5.48
C MET A 84 12.42 33.75 -6.80
N ARG A 85 13.55 34.41 -7.10
CA ARG A 85 14.34 34.11 -8.31
C ARG A 85 14.93 32.68 -8.26
N ALA A 86 15.41 32.26 -7.11
CA ALA A 86 15.92 30.89 -6.94
C ALA A 86 14.83 29.82 -7.20
N ILE A 87 13.60 30.06 -6.71
CA ILE A 87 12.45 29.19 -6.98
C ILE A 87 12.15 29.15 -8.49
N GLU A 88 12.18 30.30 -9.18
CA GLU A 88 11.98 30.36 -10.63
C GLU A 88 13.05 29.59 -11.40
N LEU A 89 14.31 29.74 -11.01
CA LEU A 89 15.45 29.07 -11.66
C LEU A 89 15.40 27.55 -11.47
N ASN A 90 14.87 27.07 -10.33
CA ASN A 90 14.63 25.64 -10.09
C ASN A 90 13.56 25.05 -11.03
N ASN A 91 12.66 25.87 -11.54
CA ASN A 91 11.65 25.55 -12.55
C ASN A 91 10.77 24.31 -12.26
N VAL A 92 10.54 24.02 -10.98
CA VAL A 92 9.65 22.92 -10.53
C VAL A 92 8.52 23.53 -9.74
N GLN A 93 7.25 23.33 -10.18
CA GLN A 93 6.04 23.79 -9.47
C GLN A 93 6.18 25.22 -8.92
N VAL A 94 6.66 26.14 -9.76
CA VAL A 94 7.10 27.49 -9.35
C VAL A 94 6.05 28.23 -8.55
N ASP A 95 4.81 28.26 -9.02
CA ASP A 95 3.71 29.00 -8.39
C ASP A 95 3.36 28.41 -7.01
N ASN A 96 3.28 27.09 -6.91
CA ASN A 96 2.98 26.40 -5.65
C ASN A 96 4.13 26.58 -4.63
N ASN A 97 5.39 26.54 -5.07
CA ASN A 97 6.53 26.78 -4.20
C ASN A 97 6.58 28.22 -3.70
N LYS A 98 6.25 29.20 -4.55
CA LYS A 98 6.09 30.60 -4.14
C LYS A 98 4.92 30.75 -3.14
N ALA A 99 3.77 30.14 -3.43
CA ALA A 99 2.63 30.18 -2.53
C ALA A 99 2.96 29.56 -1.17
N ALA A 100 3.68 28.44 -1.14
CA ALA A 100 4.15 27.80 0.10
C ALA A 100 5.03 28.74 0.93
N PHE A 101 5.99 29.38 0.28
CA PHE A 101 6.83 30.38 0.94
C PHE A 101 6.01 31.52 1.55
N GLU A 102 5.03 32.05 0.82
CA GLU A 102 4.15 33.13 1.32
C GLU A 102 3.27 32.65 2.47
N TRP A 103 2.74 31.43 2.44
CA TRP A 103 2.00 30.86 3.57
C TRP A 103 2.88 30.69 4.81
N GLY A 104 4.13 30.26 4.63
CA GLY A 104 5.11 30.22 5.72
C GLY A 104 5.35 31.61 6.32
N ARG A 105 5.47 32.64 5.51
CA ARG A 105 5.59 34.03 5.98
C ARG A 105 4.37 34.47 6.79
N GLN A 106 3.17 34.19 6.30
CA GLN A 106 1.93 34.53 6.99
C GLN A 106 1.82 33.79 8.34
N ALA A 107 2.18 32.52 8.39
CA ALA A 107 2.21 31.75 9.63
C ALA A 107 3.23 32.31 10.64
N ALA A 108 4.35 32.84 10.17
CA ALA A 108 5.32 33.51 11.05
C ALA A 108 4.85 34.87 11.57
N HIS A 109 3.99 35.56 10.84
CA HIS A 109 3.41 36.85 11.22
C HIS A 109 2.22 36.67 12.19
N ASP A 110 1.27 35.81 11.81
CA ASP A 110 0.06 35.52 12.59
C ASP A 110 -0.32 34.04 12.45
N PHE A 111 0.24 33.20 13.32
CA PHE A 111 0.00 31.76 13.30
C PHE A 111 -1.46 31.42 13.58
N ALA A 112 -2.10 32.13 14.54
CA ALA A 112 -3.46 31.86 14.93
C ALA A 112 -4.47 32.11 13.79
N ARG A 113 -4.21 33.10 12.94
CA ARG A 113 -5.02 33.35 11.75
C ARG A 113 -4.91 32.20 10.74
N VAL A 114 -3.71 31.71 10.48
CA VAL A 114 -3.50 30.59 9.57
C VAL A 114 -4.10 29.31 10.14
N GLU A 115 -3.93 29.05 11.43
CA GLU A 115 -4.50 27.90 12.13
C GLU A 115 -6.04 27.87 12.05
N LYS A 116 -6.71 29.01 12.17
CA LYS A 116 -8.17 29.10 11.95
C LYS A 116 -8.60 28.68 10.54
N LEU A 117 -7.82 28.95 9.52
CA LEU A 117 -8.11 28.50 8.15
C LEU A 117 -7.96 26.98 8.04
N LEU A 118 -7.07 26.38 8.82
CA LEU A 118 -6.88 24.93 8.84
C LEU A 118 -8.03 24.21 9.59
N THR A 119 -8.61 24.84 10.60
CA THR A 119 -9.71 24.27 11.40
C THR A 119 -11.08 24.46 10.75
N ASN A 120 -11.27 25.51 9.98
CA ASN A 120 -12.55 25.81 9.31
C ASN A 120 -12.74 25.13 7.95
N ALA A 121 -11.71 24.54 7.37
CA ALA A 121 -11.89 23.64 6.24
C ALA A 121 -12.49 22.35 6.77
N ASP A 122 -13.71 22.00 6.32
CA ASP A 122 -14.41 20.76 6.65
C ASP A 122 -13.42 19.61 6.77
N ALA A 123 -13.01 19.33 7.97
CA ALA A 123 -12.27 18.13 8.28
C ALA A 123 -13.24 17.00 7.93
N LYS A 124 -13.10 16.41 6.75
CA LYS A 124 -13.58 15.05 6.52
C LYS A 124 -12.93 14.25 7.63
N VAL A 125 -13.68 14.03 8.69
CA VAL A 125 -13.33 13.09 9.73
C VAL A 125 -13.03 11.81 8.97
N ILE A 126 -11.75 11.44 8.89
CA ILE A 126 -11.40 10.10 8.47
C ILE A 126 -11.91 9.25 9.63
N GLU A 127 -13.17 8.83 9.52
CA GLU A 127 -13.67 7.78 10.39
C GLU A 127 -12.67 6.65 10.24
N PHE A 128 -11.91 6.37 11.30
CA PHE A 128 -11.16 5.14 11.40
C PHE A 128 -12.19 4.04 11.17
N LYS A 129 -12.18 3.47 9.96
CA LYS A 129 -13.08 2.39 9.61
C LYS A 129 -12.98 1.40 10.75
N LYS A 130 -14.09 1.15 11.46
CA LYS A 130 -14.24 0.06 12.40
C LYS A 130 -13.48 -1.12 11.82
N ARG A 131 -12.66 -1.82 12.64
CA ARG A 131 -12.00 -3.06 12.18
C ARG A 131 -13.04 -3.88 11.45
N ASP A 132 -12.77 -4.17 10.18
CA ASP A 132 -13.67 -4.99 9.38
C ASP A 132 -13.97 -6.26 10.16
N THR A 133 -15.23 -6.58 10.33
CA THR A 133 -15.60 -7.90 10.81
C THR A 133 -15.20 -8.94 9.78
N LEU A 134 -15.03 -10.19 10.20
CA LEU A 134 -14.68 -11.28 9.27
C LEU A 134 -15.75 -11.40 8.17
N GLU A 135 -17.02 -11.22 8.50
CA GLU A 135 -18.13 -11.25 7.55
C GLU A 135 -18.02 -10.15 6.50
N SER A 136 -17.72 -8.90 6.92
CA SER A 136 -17.56 -7.78 5.99
C SER A 136 -16.32 -7.95 5.11
N LEU A 137 -15.26 -8.54 5.64
CA LEU A 137 -14.07 -8.90 4.89
C LEU A 137 -14.40 -9.94 3.80
N ILE A 138 -15.11 -11.03 4.17
CA ILE A 138 -15.51 -12.08 3.23
C ILE A 138 -16.44 -11.52 2.15
N ALA A 139 -17.44 -10.73 2.52
CA ALA A 139 -18.38 -10.13 1.56
C ALA A 139 -17.67 -9.29 0.48
N ARG A 140 -16.76 -8.41 0.87
CA ARG A 140 -15.97 -7.62 -0.08
C ARG A 140 -15.06 -8.49 -0.96
N ARG A 141 -14.50 -9.58 -0.42
CA ARG A 141 -13.64 -10.49 -1.20
C ARG A 141 -14.45 -11.30 -2.21
N VAL A 142 -15.65 -11.73 -1.83
CA VAL A 142 -16.60 -12.39 -2.73
C VAL A 142 -17.02 -11.46 -3.87
N GLU A 143 -17.37 -10.21 -3.57
CA GLU A 143 -17.68 -9.20 -4.58
C GLU A 143 -16.49 -8.99 -5.54
N PHE A 144 -15.30 -8.82 -5.00
CA PHE A 144 -14.09 -8.66 -5.81
C PHE A 144 -13.84 -9.87 -6.72
N LEU A 145 -13.89 -11.10 -6.19
CA LEU A 145 -13.65 -12.32 -6.96
C LEU A 145 -14.72 -12.57 -8.03
N THR A 146 -15.96 -12.16 -7.77
CA THR A 146 -17.03 -12.15 -8.78
C THR A 146 -16.66 -11.19 -9.93
N GLY A 147 -16.18 -9.99 -9.61
CA GLY A 147 -15.66 -9.04 -10.60
C GLY A 147 -14.38 -9.53 -11.28
N TYR A 148 -13.51 -10.22 -10.57
CA TYR A 148 -12.24 -10.77 -11.04
C TYR A 148 -12.42 -11.88 -12.07
N GLN A 149 -13.31 -12.85 -11.81
CA GLN A 149 -13.61 -13.95 -12.73
C GLN A 149 -15.11 -14.14 -12.93
N ASN A 150 -15.81 -14.76 -11.97
CA ASN A 150 -17.25 -14.98 -11.97
C ASN A 150 -17.76 -15.38 -10.56
N ALA A 151 -19.08 -15.53 -10.40
CA ALA A 151 -19.70 -15.91 -9.14
C ALA A 151 -19.25 -17.29 -8.65
N ALA A 152 -19.16 -18.29 -9.54
CA ALA A 152 -18.74 -19.64 -9.16
C ALA A 152 -17.32 -19.66 -8.56
N TYR A 153 -16.39 -18.88 -9.11
CA TYR A 153 -15.05 -18.73 -8.57
C TYR A 153 -15.06 -18.07 -7.18
N ALA A 154 -15.88 -17.04 -6.99
CA ALA A 154 -16.07 -16.40 -5.69
C ALA A 154 -16.70 -17.33 -4.65
N GLU A 155 -17.63 -18.19 -5.06
CA GLU A 155 -18.25 -19.22 -4.21
C GLU A 155 -17.23 -20.23 -3.69
N THR A 156 -16.29 -20.68 -4.53
CA THR A 156 -15.22 -21.58 -4.06
C THR A 156 -14.37 -20.99 -2.94
N TYR A 157 -14.18 -19.67 -2.94
CA TYR A 157 -13.52 -18.94 -1.86
C TYR A 157 -14.40 -18.89 -0.61
N ARG A 158 -15.66 -18.44 -0.76
CA ARG A 158 -16.60 -18.29 0.36
C ARG A 158 -16.80 -19.61 1.11
N ASP A 159 -17.07 -20.68 0.36
CA ASP A 159 -17.38 -21.99 0.94
C ASP A 159 -16.16 -22.58 1.66
N PHE A 160 -14.97 -22.38 1.11
CA PHE A 160 -13.75 -22.82 1.77
C PHE A 160 -13.49 -22.06 3.10
N VAL A 161 -13.67 -20.74 3.10
CA VAL A 161 -13.52 -19.94 4.33
C VAL A 161 -14.60 -20.32 5.36
N ALA A 162 -15.84 -20.58 4.93
CA ALA A 162 -16.92 -21.03 5.82
C ALA A 162 -16.61 -22.39 6.46
N GLN A 163 -16.00 -23.32 5.72
CA GLN A 163 -15.52 -24.60 6.27
C GLN A 163 -14.48 -24.38 7.38
N VAL A 164 -13.51 -23.46 7.16
CA VAL A 164 -12.51 -23.14 8.18
C VAL A 164 -13.15 -22.53 9.42
N GLN A 165 -14.09 -21.59 9.24
CA GLN A 165 -14.84 -20.97 10.36
C GLN A 165 -15.58 -22.01 11.19
N GLN A 166 -16.26 -22.95 10.54
CA GLN A 166 -17.02 -24.01 11.23
C GLN A 166 -16.11 -24.88 12.09
N GLN A 167 -14.92 -25.22 11.61
CA GLN A 167 -13.98 -26.05 12.36
C GLN A 167 -13.32 -25.26 13.50
N GLU A 168 -12.88 -24.02 13.25
CA GLU A 168 -12.23 -23.20 14.24
C GLU A 168 -13.18 -22.74 15.37
N ALA A 169 -14.45 -22.52 15.06
CA ALA A 169 -15.47 -22.12 16.04
C ALA A 169 -15.59 -23.12 17.20
N ARG A 170 -15.30 -24.40 16.97
CA ARG A 170 -15.26 -25.45 18.00
C ARG A 170 -14.20 -25.17 19.07
N LEU A 171 -13.19 -24.38 18.74
CA LEU A 171 -12.10 -23.97 19.64
C LEU A 171 -12.35 -22.60 20.27
N GLY A 172 -13.47 -21.93 19.97
CA GLY A 172 -13.77 -20.57 20.42
C GLY A 172 -12.82 -19.51 19.84
N LYS A 173 -12.22 -19.76 18.66
CA LYS A 173 -11.24 -18.89 18.01
C LYS A 173 -11.72 -18.45 16.62
N THR A 174 -11.10 -17.39 16.06
CA THR A 174 -11.42 -16.83 14.73
C THR A 174 -10.17 -16.44 13.92
N SER A 175 -8.99 -16.46 14.54
CA SER A 175 -7.77 -15.94 13.92
C SER A 175 -7.26 -16.77 12.73
N LEU A 176 -7.50 -18.09 12.71
CA LEU A 176 -7.19 -18.94 11.57
C LEU A 176 -8.11 -18.60 10.39
N SER A 177 -9.41 -18.46 10.64
CA SER A 177 -10.40 -18.07 9.63
C SER A 177 -10.10 -16.70 9.02
N GLU A 178 -9.71 -15.72 9.84
CA GLU A 178 -9.27 -14.42 9.36
C GLU A 178 -8.01 -14.50 8.49
N ALA A 179 -7.03 -15.32 8.90
CA ALA A 179 -5.81 -15.52 8.13
C ALA A 179 -6.12 -16.19 6.78
N VAL A 180 -6.90 -17.26 6.79
CA VAL A 180 -7.31 -17.96 5.57
C VAL A 180 -8.11 -17.05 4.65
N ALA A 181 -9.07 -16.30 5.18
CA ALA A 181 -9.84 -15.34 4.39
C ALA A 181 -8.92 -14.31 3.69
N ARG A 182 -7.88 -13.81 4.36
CA ARG A 182 -6.93 -12.85 3.79
C ARG A 182 -6.02 -13.48 2.75
N TYR A 183 -5.42 -14.62 3.07
CA TYR A 183 -4.31 -15.16 2.28
C TYR A 183 -4.76 -16.07 1.14
N LEU A 184 -5.87 -16.78 1.28
CA LEU A 184 -6.49 -17.46 0.16
C LEU A 184 -6.94 -16.46 -0.91
N PHE A 185 -7.59 -15.36 -0.51
CA PHE A 185 -7.94 -14.29 -1.43
C PHE A 185 -6.70 -13.73 -2.15
N LYS A 186 -5.61 -13.47 -1.42
CA LYS A 186 -4.35 -12.98 -2.02
C LYS A 186 -3.83 -13.92 -3.10
N LEU A 187 -3.91 -15.22 -2.88
CA LEU A 187 -3.50 -16.22 -3.87
C LEU A 187 -4.48 -16.30 -5.04
N MET A 188 -5.80 -16.25 -4.77
CA MET A 188 -6.84 -16.36 -5.80
C MET A 188 -6.94 -15.12 -6.70
N ALA A 189 -6.61 -13.94 -6.18
CA ALA A 189 -6.66 -12.67 -6.89
C ALA A 189 -5.28 -12.26 -7.46
N TYR A 190 -4.53 -13.21 -8.02
CA TYR A 190 -3.25 -12.90 -8.64
C TYR A 190 -3.40 -11.98 -9.85
N LYS A 191 -2.42 -11.07 -10.03
CA LYS A 191 -2.47 -10.05 -11.06
C LYS A 191 -2.01 -10.61 -12.41
N ASP A 192 -2.96 -10.95 -13.26
CA ASP A 192 -2.73 -11.36 -14.64
C ASP A 192 -3.17 -10.28 -15.65
N GLU A 193 -3.07 -10.61 -16.92
CA GLU A 193 -3.37 -9.71 -18.03
C GLU A 193 -4.86 -9.31 -18.06
N TYR A 194 -5.76 -10.23 -17.72
CA TYR A 194 -7.20 -9.95 -17.62
C TYR A 194 -7.51 -8.98 -16.47
N GLU A 195 -6.86 -9.16 -15.33
CA GLU A 195 -7.04 -8.30 -14.17
C GLU A 195 -6.44 -6.91 -14.41
N VAL A 196 -5.25 -6.83 -15.02
CA VAL A 196 -4.66 -5.55 -15.46
C VAL A 196 -5.62 -4.81 -16.38
N ALA A 197 -6.21 -5.52 -17.35
CA ALA A 197 -7.16 -4.95 -18.29
C ALA A 197 -8.45 -4.47 -17.59
N ARG A 198 -8.98 -5.26 -16.66
CA ARG A 198 -10.16 -4.91 -15.87
C ARG A 198 -9.92 -3.63 -15.05
N LEU A 199 -8.80 -3.56 -14.32
CA LEU A 199 -8.46 -2.42 -13.47
C LEU A 199 -8.25 -1.13 -14.27
N HIS A 200 -7.58 -1.21 -15.43
CA HIS A 200 -7.37 -0.04 -16.29
C HIS A 200 -8.62 0.40 -17.07
N SER A 201 -9.61 -0.47 -17.22
CA SER A 201 -10.89 -0.15 -17.88
C SER A 201 -12.03 0.11 -16.90
N ASP A 202 -11.78 0.08 -15.60
CA ASP A 202 -12.76 0.32 -14.55
C ASP A 202 -13.29 1.76 -14.64
N PRO A 203 -14.62 1.97 -14.74
CA PRO A 203 -15.18 3.31 -14.84
C PRO A 203 -14.84 4.22 -13.66
N ALA A 204 -14.82 3.68 -12.43
CA ALA A 204 -14.48 4.46 -11.24
C ALA A 204 -13.00 4.88 -11.23
N PHE A 205 -12.11 4.06 -11.81
CA PHE A 205 -10.71 4.43 -11.99
C PHE A 205 -10.57 5.56 -13.04
N LEU A 206 -11.26 5.46 -14.17
CA LEU A 206 -11.20 6.47 -15.21
C LEU A 206 -11.82 7.79 -14.75
N GLN A 207 -12.94 7.75 -14.03
CA GLN A 207 -13.56 8.93 -13.44
C GLN A 207 -12.62 9.65 -12.47
N ARG A 208 -11.92 8.91 -11.59
CA ARG A 208 -10.92 9.52 -10.68
C ARG A 208 -9.79 10.21 -11.42
N ILE A 209 -9.37 9.68 -12.58
CA ILE A 209 -8.35 10.37 -13.40
C ILE A 209 -8.96 11.66 -13.98
N GLU A 210 -10.18 11.59 -14.50
CA GLU A 210 -10.87 12.76 -15.05
C GLU A 210 -11.04 13.86 -13.99
N ASP A 211 -11.40 13.49 -12.77
CA ASP A 211 -11.55 14.42 -11.64
C ASP A 211 -10.21 15.04 -11.17
N MET A 212 -9.07 14.44 -11.53
CA MET A 212 -7.74 14.93 -11.14
C MET A 212 -7.12 15.93 -12.13
N PHE A 213 -7.64 16.02 -13.36
CA PHE A 213 -7.07 16.83 -14.41
C PHE A 213 -8.12 17.75 -15.03
N GLU A 214 -7.76 19.01 -15.25
CA GLU A 214 -8.53 19.99 -15.99
C GLU A 214 -8.02 20.08 -17.45
N GLY A 215 -8.95 20.23 -18.41
CA GLY A 215 -8.63 20.36 -19.83
C GLY A 215 -8.30 19.03 -20.52
N ASP A 216 -7.75 19.13 -21.73
CA ASP A 216 -7.43 17.97 -22.57
C ASP A 216 -6.20 17.22 -22.06
N TYR A 217 -6.36 15.95 -21.74
CA TYR A 217 -5.25 15.07 -21.35
C TYR A 217 -5.22 13.78 -22.16
N LYS A 218 -4.06 13.10 -22.18
CA LYS A 218 -3.86 11.81 -22.86
C LYS A 218 -3.28 10.81 -21.89
N ILE A 219 -3.99 9.69 -21.68
CA ILE A 219 -3.48 8.57 -20.88
C ILE A 219 -2.54 7.73 -21.75
N ASN A 220 -1.33 7.51 -21.29
CA ASN A 220 -0.39 6.57 -21.88
C ASN A 220 -0.13 5.42 -20.90
N TYR A 221 -0.10 4.21 -21.43
CA TYR A 221 0.09 3.00 -20.66
C TYR A 221 1.52 2.46 -20.87
N HIS A 222 2.25 2.22 -19.79
CA HIS A 222 3.58 1.64 -19.83
C HIS A 222 3.48 0.15 -19.45
N LEU A 223 3.50 -0.73 -20.45
CA LEU A 223 3.23 -2.16 -20.30
C LEU A 223 4.40 -2.97 -20.82
N ALA A 224 4.57 -4.16 -20.27
CA ALA A 224 5.49 -5.17 -20.76
C ALA A 224 4.72 -6.47 -21.05
N PRO A 225 3.95 -6.55 -22.16
CA PRO A 225 3.14 -7.72 -22.47
C PRO A 225 4.03 -8.96 -22.61
N PRO A 226 3.74 -10.07 -21.91
CA PRO A 226 4.64 -11.23 -21.85
C PRO A 226 4.95 -11.86 -23.21
N LEU A 227 4.02 -11.73 -24.18
CA LEU A 227 4.14 -12.30 -25.51
C LEU A 227 4.95 -11.43 -26.50
N THR A 228 5.05 -10.12 -26.26
CA THR A 228 5.63 -9.17 -27.24
C THR A 228 6.72 -8.27 -26.67
N ALA A 229 6.88 -8.23 -25.35
CA ALA A 229 7.90 -7.38 -24.73
C ALA A 229 9.31 -7.92 -24.97
N LYS A 230 10.22 -7.02 -25.34
CA LYS A 230 11.65 -7.34 -25.44
C LYS A 230 12.25 -7.51 -24.04
N ARG A 231 13.29 -8.33 -23.93
CA ARG A 231 14.10 -8.46 -22.71
C ARG A 231 15.36 -7.61 -22.82
N ASN A 232 15.76 -6.99 -21.71
CA ASN A 232 17.05 -6.30 -21.63
C ASN A 232 18.18 -7.31 -21.38
N GLU A 233 19.43 -6.81 -21.32
CA GLU A 233 20.62 -7.64 -21.05
C GLU A 233 20.57 -8.41 -19.72
N LYS A 234 19.74 -7.96 -18.77
CA LYS A 234 19.50 -8.62 -17.49
C LYS A 234 18.34 -9.61 -17.51
N GLY A 235 17.74 -9.85 -18.69
CA GLY A 235 16.59 -10.73 -18.87
C GLY A 235 15.24 -10.16 -18.43
N GLU A 236 15.18 -8.89 -18.01
CA GLU A 236 13.96 -8.23 -17.57
C GLU A 236 13.13 -7.73 -18.76
N LEU A 237 11.80 -7.77 -18.62
CA LEU A 237 10.90 -7.28 -19.66
C LEU A 237 10.94 -5.75 -19.75
N VAL A 238 11.21 -5.23 -20.95
CA VAL A 238 11.25 -3.79 -21.20
C VAL A 238 9.83 -3.27 -21.41
N LYS A 239 9.45 -2.27 -20.61
CA LYS A 239 8.16 -1.60 -20.75
C LYS A 239 8.11 -0.77 -22.03
N GLN A 240 7.01 -0.91 -22.76
CA GLN A 240 6.71 -0.15 -23.98
C GLN A 240 5.57 0.83 -23.67
N LYS A 241 5.59 1.98 -24.36
CA LYS A 241 4.54 3.00 -24.25
C LYS A 241 3.43 2.72 -25.26
N PHE A 242 2.21 2.63 -24.78
CA PHE A 242 0.98 2.49 -25.58
C PHE A 242 0.11 3.73 -25.42
N GLY A 243 -0.49 4.20 -26.50
CA GLY A 243 -1.36 5.38 -26.50
C GLY A 243 -2.78 5.09 -25.99
N PRO A 244 -3.68 6.10 -26.03
CA PRO A 244 -5.04 6.02 -25.51
C PRO A 244 -5.91 4.92 -26.14
N SER A 245 -5.63 4.50 -27.37
CA SER A 245 -6.33 3.40 -28.06
C SER A 245 -6.23 2.06 -27.31
N MET A 246 -5.23 1.90 -26.44
CA MET A 246 -5.06 0.70 -25.60
C MET A 246 -6.25 0.44 -24.68
N LEU A 247 -6.98 1.47 -24.28
CA LEU A 247 -8.20 1.33 -23.48
C LEU A 247 -9.26 0.44 -24.15
N ARG A 248 -9.38 0.48 -25.48
CA ARG A 248 -10.31 -0.41 -26.19
C ARG A 248 -9.88 -1.87 -26.05
N ASN A 249 -8.58 -2.14 -26.17
CA ASN A 249 -8.04 -3.47 -26.00
C ASN A 249 -8.23 -3.98 -24.56
N PHE A 250 -8.05 -3.13 -23.57
CA PHE A 250 -8.34 -3.47 -22.17
C PHE A 250 -9.82 -3.81 -21.96
N ARG A 251 -10.74 -3.02 -22.51
CA ARG A 251 -12.19 -3.32 -22.40
C ARG A 251 -12.54 -4.67 -23.03
N LEU A 252 -11.93 -5.01 -24.16
CA LEU A 252 -12.14 -6.29 -24.80
C LEU A 252 -11.55 -7.43 -23.95
N LEU A 253 -10.29 -7.29 -23.51
CA LEU A 253 -9.62 -8.31 -22.73
C LEU A 253 -10.29 -8.54 -21.36
N ALA A 254 -10.76 -7.49 -20.71
CA ALA A 254 -11.52 -7.58 -19.46
C ALA A 254 -12.81 -8.43 -19.58
N ARG A 255 -13.46 -8.40 -20.76
CA ARG A 255 -14.64 -9.24 -21.03
C ARG A 255 -14.30 -10.73 -21.15
N LEU A 256 -13.06 -11.04 -21.52
CA LEU A 256 -12.56 -12.40 -21.69
C LEU A 256 -12.04 -13.03 -20.38
N LYS A 257 -12.22 -12.36 -19.23
CA LYS A 257 -11.79 -12.84 -17.91
C LYS A 257 -12.30 -14.24 -17.54
N GLY A 258 -13.43 -14.65 -18.09
CA GLY A 258 -14.00 -16.00 -17.90
C GLY A 258 -13.18 -17.13 -18.55
N LEU A 259 -12.25 -16.82 -19.46
CA LEU A 259 -11.36 -17.82 -20.07
C LEU A 259 -10.21 -18.22 -19.15
N ARG A 260 -9.98 -17.45 -18.07
CA ARG A 260 -8.88 -17.65 -17.09
C ARG A 260 -8.85 -19.10 -16.59
N GLY A 261 -7.72 -19.75 -16.73
CA GLY A 261 -7.50 -21.14 -16.32
C GLY A 261 -8.16 -22.20 -17.22
N GLY A 262 -8.89 -21.80 -18.26
CA GLY A 262 -9.51 -22.70 -19.23
C GLY A 262 -8.57 -23.06 -20.40
N ALA A 263 -9.05 -23.93 -21.30
CA ALA A 263 -8.31 -24.38 -22.47
C ALA A 263 -7.92 -23.24 -23.44
N LEU A 264 -8.77 -22.20 -23.51
CA LEU A 264 -8.58 -21.02 -24.37
C LEU A 264 -7.80 -19.88 -23.67
N ASP A 265 -7.30 -20.10 -22.46
CA ASP A 265 -6.49 -19.14 -21.75
C ASP A 265 -5.07 -19.07 -22.32
N ILE A 266 -4.83 -18.13 -23.22
CA ILE A 266 -3.51 -17.97 -23.87
C ILE A 266 -2.43 -17.49 -22.90
N PHE A 267 -2.78 -16.71 -21.88
CA PHE A 267 -1.85 -16.20 -20.88
C PHE A 267 -1.58 -17.22 -19.77
N GLY A 268 -2.54 -18.05 -19.44
CA GLY A 268 -2.46 -19.05 -18.39
C GLY A 268 -1.46 -20.18 -18.62
N LYS A 269 -0.86 -20.28 -19.80
CA LYS A 269 0.10 -21.33 -20.16
C LYS A 269 1.54 -21.02 -19.72
N THR A 270 1.83 -19.82 -19.27
CA THR A 270 3.15 -19.42 -18.77
C THR A 270 3.48 -20.15 -17.46
N GLU A 271 4.76 -20.37 -17.18
CA GLU A 271 5.23 -21.00 -15.94
C GLU A 271 4.75 -20.23 -14.70
N GLU A 272 4.84 -18.89 -14.74
CA GLU A 272 4.36 -18.03 -13.67
C GLU A 272 2.88 -18.28 -13.35
N ARG A 273 2.01 -18.34 -14.36
CA ARG A 273 0.57 -18.57 -14.17
C ARG A 273 0.25 -19.99 -13.70
N ARG A 274 1.04 -20.98 -14.11
CA ARG A 274 0.91 -22.35 -13.57
C ARG A 274 1.28 -22.39 -12.09
N THR A 275 2.37 -21.73 -11.72
CA THR A 275 2.82 -21.61 -10.32
C THR A 275 1.77 -20.91 -9.46
N GLU A 276 1.18 -19.80 -9.93
CA GLU A 276 0.09 -19.10 -9.21
C GLU A 276 -1.09 -20.04 -8.91
N ARG A 277 -1.54 -20.80 -9.91
CA ARG A 277 -2.64 -21.76 -9.71
C ARG A 277 -2.25 -22.93 -8.82
N ALA A 278 -1.03 -23.44 -8.94
CA ALA A 278 -0.52 -24.50 -8.10
C ALA A 278 -0.47 -24.07 -6.61
N LEU A 279 -0.08 -22.81 -6.34
CA LEU A 279 -0.06 -22.26 -4.98
C LEU A 279 -1.45 -22.20 -4.35
N ILE A 280 -2.50 -21.90 -5.12
CA ILE A 280 -3.87 -21.92 -4.60
C ILE A 280 -4.24 -23.35 -4.14
N GLN A 281 -3.93 -24.35 -4.96
CA GLN A 281 -4.25 -25.75 -4.64
C GLN A 281 -3.41 -26.25 -3.46
N GLN A 282 -2.12 -25.95 -3.44
CA GLN A 282 -1.23 -26.30 -2.33
C GLN A 282 -1.72 -25.69 -1.01
N TYR A 283 -2.10 -24.41 -1.04
CA TYR A 283 -2.61 -23.74 0.15
C TYR A 283 -3.90 -24.39 0.66
N ARG A 284 -4.85 -24.64 -0.22
CA ARG A 284 -6.09 -25.31 0.16
C ARG A 284 -5.83 -26.70 0.74
N ALA A 285 -5.02 -27.51 0.09
CA ALA A 285 -4.67 -28.85 0.58
C ALA A 285 -4.01 -28.81 1.97
N SER A 286 -3.11 -27.85 2.20
CA SER A 286 -2.48 -27.66 3.51
C SER A 286 -3.49 -27.27 4.59
N ILE A 287 -4.41 -26.37 4.29
CA ILE A 287 -5.46 -25.98 5.25
C ILE A 287 -6.43 -27.14 5.49
N GLU A 288 -6.85 -27.88 4.46
CA GLU A 288 -7.69 -29.05 4.60
C GLU A 288 -7.05 -30.16 5.48
N GLU A 289 -5.73 -30.37 5.33
CA GLU A 289 -4.97 -31.26 6.20
C GLU A 289 -5.01 -30.79 7.66
N ILE A 290 -4.77 -29.50 7.88
CA ILE A 290 -4.82 -28.88 9.20
C ILE A 290 -6.19 -29.06 9.84
N LEU A 291 -7.27 -28.82 9.11
CA LEU A 291 -8.62 -28.89 9.66
C LEU A 291 -9.03 -30.27 10.17
N ARG A 292 -8.40 -31.34 9.68
CA ARG A 292 -8.69 -32.72 10.11
C ARG A 292 -8.26 -33.01 11.56
N THR A 293 -7.20 -32.31 12.02
CA THR A 293 -6.56 -32.54 13.32
C THR A 293 -6.43 -31.29 14.16
N LEU A 294 -7.16 -30.21 13.78
CA LEU A 294 -7.08 -28.92 14.44
C LEU A 294 -7.51 -29.00 15.91
N SER A 295 -6.66 -28.54 16.80
CA SER A 295 -6.87 -28.52 18.25
C SER A 295 -6.36 -27.21 18.85
N VAL A 296 -6.60 -26.98 20.14
CA VAL A 296 -6.09 -25.82 20.86
C VAL A 296 -4.56 -25.80 20.86
N ASP A 297 -3.93 -26.96 20.97
CA ASP A 297 -2.48 -27.10 21.11
C ASP A 297 -1.71 -26.81 19.81
N ASN A 298 -2.30 -27.17 18.66
CA ASN A 298 -1.63 -26.98 17.36
C ASN A 298 -2.13 -25.74 16.60
N HIS A 299 -3.12 -25.02 17.16
CA HIS A 299 -3.72 -23.85 16.52
C HIS A 299 -2.69 -22.76 16.19
N ALA A 300 -1.69 -22.50 17.04
CA ALA A 300 -0.65 -21.50 16.79
C ALA A 300 0.16 -21.87 15.54
N THR A 301 0.57 -23.14 15.38
CA THR A 301 1.27 -23.63 14.20
C THR A 301 0.37 -23.57 12.95
N ALA A 302 -0.92 -23.92 13.08
CA ALA A 302 -1.90 -23.79 12.01
C ALA A 302 -2.00 -22.35 11.50
N LEU A 303 -2.02 -21.39 12.42
CA LEU A 303 -2.05 -19.96 12.09
C LEU A 303 -0.75 -19.48 11.39
N GLU A 304 0.43 -19.97 11.82
CA GLU A 304 1.69 -19.70 11.13
C GLU A 304 1.65 -20.20 9.68
N ILE A 305 1.16 -21.43 9.45
CA ILE A 305 1.02 -22.01 8.10
C ILE A 305 0.05 -21.18 7.25
N ALA A 306 -1.09 -20.80 7.80
CA ALA A 306 -2.08 -20.00 7.10
C ALA A 306 -1.55 -18.61 6.66
N ARG A 307 -0.53 -18.08 7.36
CA ARG A 307 0.11 -16.79 7.06
C ARG A 307 1.27 -16.87 6.06
N ILE A 308 1.73 -18.04 5.69
CA ILE A 308 2.86 -18.21 4.75
C ILE A 308 2.72 -17.38 3.47
N PRO A 309 1.54 -17.29 2.80
CA PRO A 309 1.42 -16.51 1.59
C PRO A 309 1.75 -15.01 1.77
N ASP A 310 1.79 -14.49 3.02
CA ASP A 310 2.24 -13.12 3.25
C ASP A 310 3.70 -12.88 2.85
N GLN A 311 4.53 -13.91 2.93
CA GLN A 311 5.94 -13.84 2.59
C GLN A 311 6.17 -13.84 1.06
N ILE A 312 5.18 -14.28 0.27
CA ILE A 312 5.26 -14.30 -1.20
C ILE A 312 4.93 -12.91 -1.73
N LYS A 313 5.95 -12.04 -1.80
CA LYS A 313 5.82 -10.63 -2.23
C LYS A 313 6.76 -10.33 -3.39
N GLY A 314 6.42 -9.29 -4.18
CA GLY A 314 7.24 -8.82 -5.30
C GLY A 314 6.78 -9.31 -6.66
N TYR A 315 7.59 -9.06 -7.68
CA TYR A 315 7.36 -9.43 -9.08
C TYR A 315 8.63 -10.05 -9.66
N GLY A 316 8.48 -10.91 -10.70
CA GLY A 316 9.60 -11.54 -11.41
C GLY A 316 10.55 -12.28 -10.44
N HIS A 317 11.85 -12.10 -10.63
CA HIS A 317 12.90 -12.77 -9.85
C HIS A 317 12.83 -12.52 -8.33
N ILE A 318 12.32 -11.36 -7.89
CA ILE A 318 12.13 -11.08 -6.45
C ILE A 318 11.05 -11.99 -5.89
N LYS A 319 9.93 -12.16 -6.60
CA LYS A 319 8.86 -13.05 -6.20
C LYS A 319 9.32 -14.51 -6.17
N GLU A 320 10.09 -14.94 -7.15
CA GLU A 320 10.65 -16.31 -7.20
C GLU A 320 11.55 -16.60 -6.01
N ARG A 321 12.44 -15.67 -5.66
CA ARG A 321 13.30 -15.79 -4.48
C ARG A 321 12.47 -15.89 -3.19
N ASN A 322 11.48 -15.01 -3.04
CA ASN A 322 10.62 -15.01 -1.86
C ASN A 322 9.74 -16.25 -1.80
N LEU A 323 9.29 -16.76 -2.94
CA LEU A 323 8.54 -18.02 -3.04
C LEU A 323 9.38 -19.22 -2.59
N LYS A 324 10.64 -19.33 -3.01
CA LYS A 324 11.54 -20.40 -2.56
C LYS A 324 11.74 -20.39 -1.04
N ALA A 325 11.94 -19.21 -0.46
CA ALA A 325 12.07 -19.06 0.98
C ALA A 325 10.76 -19.40 1.72
N ALA A 326 9.63 -18.95 1.21
CA ALA A 326 8.31 -19.25 1.75
C ALA A 326 7.99 -20.76 1.67
N GLN A 327 8.36 -21.43 0.57
CA GLN A 327 8.16 -22.87 0.38
C GLN A 327 8.95 -23.68 1.42
N ALA A 328 10.23 -23.37 1.64
CA ALA A 328 11.05 -24.04 2.64
C ALA A 328 10.43 -23.90 4.05
N ARG A 329 9.95 -22.69 4.38
CA ARG A 329 9.27 -22.44 5.65
C ARG A 329 7.92 -23.17 5.75
N TRP A 330 7.19 -23.28 4.65
CA TRP A 330 5.93 -24.01 4.58
C TRP A 330 6.13 -25.49 4.90
N ASP A 331 7.11 -26.11 4.25
CA ASP A 331 7.44 -27.52 4.44
C ASP A 331 7.90 -27.82 5.89
N GLU A 332 8.73 -26.93 6.46
CA GLU A 332 9.14 -27.01 7.87
C GLU A 332 7.95 -26.95 8.83
N LEU A 333 7.05 -25.99 8.62
CA LEU A 333 5.87 -25.81 9.48
C LEU A 333 4.88 -26.96 9.36
N LEU A 334 4.67 -27.51 8.15
CA LEU A 334 3.84 -28.69 7.96
C LEU A 334 4.46 -29.93 8.65
N ALA A 335 5.77 -30.12 8.55
CA ALA A 335 6.47 -31.20 9.27
C ALA A 335 6.30 -31.04 10.78
N ARG A 336 6.46 -29.83 11.32
CA ARG A 336 6.22 -29.53 12.73
C ARG A 336 4.76 -29.78 13.14
N TYR A 337 3.80 -29.44 12.29
CA TYR A 337 2.37 -29.65 12.54
C TYR A 337 2.01 -31.12 12.60
N ARG A 338 2.62 -31.96 11.75
CA ARG A 338 2.41 -33.42 11.69
C ARG A 338 3.06 -34.17 12.86
N THR A 339 4.12 -33.59 13.44
CA THR A 339 4.86 -34.20 14.56
C THR A 339 4.68 -33.31 15.79
N PRO A 340 3.57 -33.47 16.56
CA PRO A 340 3.40 -32.69 17.77
C PRO A 340 4.56 -32.98 18.73
N ALA A 341 5.13 -31.91 19.31
CA ALA A 341 6.17 -32.05 20.34
C ALA A 341 5.63 -32.96 21.43
N ARG A 342 6.34 -34.10 21.69
CA ARG A 342 6.08 -34.90 22.88
C ARG A 342 6.14 -33.94 24.07
N GLN A 343 5.03 -33.74 24.76
CA GLN A 343 5.06 -33.12 26.08
C GLN A 343 5.98 -33.98 26.92
N VAL A 344 7.16 -33.44 27.24
CA VAL A 344 8.00 -33.99 28.31
C VAL A 344 7.25 -33.67 29.58
N ALA A 345 6.67 -34.69 30.16
CA ALA A 345 5.96 -34.65 31.42
C ALA A 345 6.94 -34.37 32.57
#